data_e2ef0a2d1211cf831649297f8b8f9c19
#
_entry.id   e2ef0a2d1211cf831649297f8b8f9c19
#
_cell.length_a   1.000
_cell.length_b   1.000
_cell.length_c   1.000
_cell.angle_alpha   90.00
_cell.angle_beta   90.00
_cell.angle_gamma   90.00
#
_symmetry.space_group_name_H-M   'P 1'
#
loop_
_entity.id
_entity.type
_entity.pdbx_description
1 polymer ?
#
loop_
_entity_poly.entity_id
_entity_poly.type
_entity_poly.pdbx_seq_one_letter_code
_entity_poly.pdbx_strand_id
1 'polypeptide(L)'
;STVSMTGDNTLVSAGLIFVNTNMSAAVACCVTMLYTWLRYKKPDVGMTMNAALAGLVAVTAGCDAVSIGGAAIIGIAAGLLLPISVNFFDSVLKIDDPVGAISVHGVCGAAGTLLTGLLAVDGGVFYGGGFHFFGVQCLGVAATAVWTIVTITIVFQVLKHTIGLRVSPEEEVKGLDITEHGLPTAYGGFAFAYDDTPDGAAVLNPAAPAAAPVPVQEAVPVEVVTAPADAVSASPGVKMTKVDIDRKS
;
A
#
# COMPACT_ATOMS: atom_id res chain seq x y z
N SER A 1 -16.17 -1.72 -1.77
CA SER A 1 -17.41 -1.53 -1.00
C SER A 1 -18.18 -0.35 -1.56
N THR A 2 -19.45 -0.58 -1.84
CA THR A 2 -20.37 0.43 -2.34
C THR A 2 -21.14 1.04 -1.16
N VAL A 3 -20.90 2.33 -0.91
CA VAL A 3 -21.75 3.09 0.02
C VAL A 3 -23.10 3.27 -0.67
N SER A 4 -24.17 2.76 -0.06
CA SER A 4 -25.53 3.04 -0.55
C SER A 4 -25.81 4.53 -0.40
N MET A 5 -26.01 5.23 -1.50
CA MET A 5 -26.30 6.66 -1.53
C MET A 5 -27.80 6.97 -1.37
N THR A 6 -28.62 5.94 -1.14
CA THR A 6 -30.06 6.05 -1.00
C THR A 6 -30.51 5.52 0.37
N GLY A 7 -31.02 6.40 1.22
CA GLY A 7 -31.62 6.08 2.51
C GLY A 7 -31.03 6.84 3.70
N ASP A 8 -31.75 6.80 4.83
CA ASP A 8 -31.40 7.54 6.06
C ASP A 8 -30.10 7.06 6.74
N ASN A 9 -29.55 5.91 6.33
CA ASN A 9 -28.39 5.27 6.96
C ASN A 9 -27.07 5.46 6.20
N THR A 10 -27.04 6.27 5.14
CA THR A 10 -25.85 6.47 4.28
C THR A 10 -24.61 6.92 5.07
N LEU A 11 -24.77 7.88 5.99
CA LEU A 11 -23.67 8.41 6.80
C LEU A 11 -23.18 7.37 7.81
N VAL A 12 -24.09 6.56 8.38
CA VAL A 12 -23.72 5.49 9.34
C VAL A 12 -22.94 4.39 8.62
N SER A 13 -23.38 3.99 7.42
CA SER A 13 -22.69 3.01 6.59
C SER A 13 -21.29 3.49 6.18
N ALA A 14 -21.18 4.74 5.71
CA ALA A 14 -19.89 5.34 5.38
C ALA A 14 -18.97 5.40 6.61
N GLY A 15 -19.49 5.81 7.75
CA GLY A 15 -18.75 5.84 9.01
C GLY A 15 -18.21 4.48 9.42
N LEU A 16 -19.02 3.42 9.32
CA LEU A 16 -18.59 2.05 9.61
C LEU A 16 -17.46 1.60 8.66
N ILE A 17 -17.59 1.86 7.36
CA ILE A 17 -16.56 1.54 6.37
C ILE A 17 -15.24 2.23 6.73
N PHE A 18 -15.25 3.54 7.04
CA PHE A 18 -14.06 4.26 7.44
C PHE A 18 -13.42 3.70 8.70
N VAL A 19 -14.21 3.39 9.73
CA VAL A 19 -13.71 2.84 10.99
C VAL A 19 -13.09 1.46 10.77
N ASN A 20 -13.79 0.55 10.07
CA ASN A 20 -13.31 -0.80 9.80
C ASN A 20 -12.02 -0.79 8.96
N THR A 21 -11.97 0.06 7.95
CA THR A 21 -10.80 0.20 7.08
C THR A 21 -9.58 0.67 7.86
N ASN A 22 -9.74 1.74 8.67
CA ASN A 22 -8.65 2.24 9.51
C ASN A 22 -8.25 1.25 10.61
N MET A 23 -9.22 0.56 11.22
CA MET A 23 -8.95 -0.43 12.26
C MET A 23 -8.08 -1.56 11.72
N SER A 24 -8.43 -2.14 10.58
CA SER A 24 -7.66 -3.22 9.97
C SER A 24 -6.24 -2.78 9.62
N ALA A 25 -6.08 -1.59 9.01
CA ALA A 25 -4.78 -1.04 8.66
C ALA A 25 -3.89 -0.81 9.88
N ALA A 26 -4.42 -0.16 10.92
CA ALA A 26 -3.67 0.14 12.14
C ALA A 26 -3.25 -1.14 12.87
N VAL A 27 -4.16 -2.10 12.99
CA VAL A 27 -3.87 -3.39 13.65
C VAL A 27 -2.83 -4.17 12.87
N ALA A 28 -2.94 -4.27 11.54
CA ALA A 28 -1.95 -4.96 10.71
C ALA A 28 -0.56 -4.34 10.85
N CYS A 29 -0.49 -3.00 10.84
CA CYS A 29 0.74 -2.25 11.05
C CYS A 29 1.39 -2.59 12.40
N CYS A 30 0.64 -2.52 13.50
CA CYS A 30 1.13 -2.84 14.85
C CYS A 30 1.58 -4.30 14.97
N VAL A 31 0.81 -5.24 14.40
CA VAL A 31 1.13 -6.67 14.44
C VAL A 31 2.41 -6.98 13.67
N THR A 32 2.59 -6.44 12.47
CA THR A 32 3.80 -6.64 11.69
C THR A 32 5.02 -5.98 12.33
N MET A 33 4.85 -4.77 12.88
CA MET A 33 5.92 -4.10 13.62
C MET A 33 6.38 -4.95 14.82
N LEU A 34 5.43 -5.49 15.59
CA LEU A 34 5.73 -6.37 16.71
C LEU A 34 6.38 -7.69 16.25
N TYR A 35 5.86 -8.31 15.17
CA TYR A 35 6.41 -9.53 14.59
C TYR A 35 7.87 -9.33 14.16
N THR A 36 8.15 -8.27 13.40
CA THR A 36 9.51 -7.98 12.93
C THR A 36 10.45 -7.64 14.09
N TRP A 37 9.97 -6.90 15.09
CA TRP A 37 10.72 -6.59 16.30
C TRP A 37 11.11 -7.86 17.08
N LEU A 38 10.15 -8.74 17.32
CA LEU A 38 10.42 -10.01 18.03
C LEU A 38 11.34 -10.93 17.24
N ARG A 39 11.15 -11.00 15.90
CA ARG A 39 11.87 -11.94 15.03
C ARG A 39 13.29 -11.46 14.69
N TYR A 40 13.45 -10.16 14.40
CA TYR A 40 14.71 -9.58 13.93
C TYR A 40 15.38 -8.65 14.95
N LYS A 41 14.79 -8.50 16.13
CA LYS A 41 15.26 -7.62 17.23
C LYS A 41 15.23 -6.11 16.88
N LYS A 42 14.74 -5.77 15.72
CA LYS A 42 14.51 -4.39 15.25
C LYS A 42 13.22 -4.35 14.44
N PRO A 43 12.37 -3.33 14.62
CA PRO A 43 11.21 -3.16 13.75
C PRO A 43 11.66 -2.83 12.34
N ASP A 44 11.05 -3.47 11.36
CA ASP A 44 11.26 -3.17 9.95
C ASP A 44 10.23 -2.11 9.49
N VAL A 45 10.73 -0.92 9.12
CA VAL A 45 9.86 0.21 8.74
C VAL A 45 9.16 -0.07 7.41
N GLY A 46 9.86 -0.60 6.41
CA GLY A 46 9.29 -0.91 5.10
C GLY A 46 8.18 -1.95 5.19
N MET A 47 8.45 -3.05 5.91
CA MET A 47 7.46 -4.09 6.15
C MET A 47 6.27 -3.59 6.97
N THR A 48 6.51 -2.71 7.94
CA THR A 48 5.46 -2.11 8.77
C THR A 48 4.54 -1.21 7.94
N MET A 49 5.09 -0.41 7.02
CA MET A 49 4.29 0.41 6.11
C MET A 49 3.50 -0.44 5.12
N ASN A 50 4.12 -1.49 4.55
CA ASN A 50 3.42 -2.43 3.69
C ASN A 50 2.29 -3.17 4.43
N ALA A 51 2.43 -3.39 5.73
CA ALA A 51 1.37 -4.01 6.53
C ALA A 51 0.13 -3.13 6.66
N ALA A 52 0.28 -1.82 6.73
CA ALA A 52 -0.88 -0.93 6.67
C ALA A 52 -1.65 -1.14 5.37
N LEU A 53 -0.94 -1.22 4.23
CA LEU A 53 -1.55 -1.52 2.93
C LEU A 53 -2.19 -2.92 2.90
N ALA A 54 -1.51 -3.93 3.45
CA ALA A 54 -2.05 -5.28 3.53
C ALA A 54 -3.35 -5.36 4.35
N GLY A 55 -3.43 -4.62 5.46
CA GLY A 55 -4.65 -4.49 6.26
C GLY A 55 -5.79 -3.80 5.52
N LEU A 56 -5.49 -2.73 4.77
CA LEU A 56 -6.46 -2.05 3.89
C LEU A 56 -7.00 -3.01 2.82
N VAL A 57 -6.11 -3.73 2.15
CA VAL A 57 -6.47 -4.69 1.09
C VAL A 57 -7.30 -5.83 1.65
N ALA A 58 -6.88 -6.42 2.77
CA ALA A 58 -7.58 -7.56 3.36
C ALA A 58 -9.00 -7.23 3.80
N VAL A 59 -9.25 -6.04 4.36
CA VAL A 59 -10.60 -5.66 4.82
C VAL A 59 -11.52 -5.19 3.69
N THR A 60 -10.97 -4.90 2.51
CA THR A 60 -11.73 -4.28 1.39
C THR A 60 -12.96 -5.10 0.99
N ALA A 61 -12.87 -6.43 1.02
CA ALA A 61 -13.98 -7.31 0.65
C ALA A 61 -15.15 -7.27 1.65
N GLY A 62 -14.91 -6.90 2.91
CA GLY A 62 -15.89 -6.99 3.99
C GLY A 62 -15.99 -5.74 4.86
N CYS A 63 -15.44 -4.60 4.46
CA CYS A 63 -15.40 -3.42 5.32
C CYS A 63 -16.80 -2.88 5.72
N ASP A 64 -17.82 -3.17 4.95
CA ASP A 64 -19.23 -2.84 5.22
C ASP A 64 -20.00 -4.01 5.87
N ALA A 65 -19.46 -5.23 5.80
CA ALA A 65 -20.13 -6.45 6.24
C ALA A 65 -19.65 -6.98 7.58
N VAL A 66 -18.45 -6.60 8.04
CA VAL A 66 -17.88 -7.08 9.30
C VAL A 66 -18.05 -6.07 10.43
N SER A 67 -18.07 -6.56 11.67
CA SER A 67 -17.99 -5.70 12.86
C SER A 67 -16.58 -5.09 13.02
N ILE A 68 -16.42 -4.06 13.85
CA ILE A 68 -15.12 -3.46 14.18
C ILE A 68 -14.14 -4.51 14.73
N GLY A 69 -14.62 -5.44 15.56
CA GLY A 69 -13.83 -6.59 16.04
C GLY A 69 -13.43 -7.54 14.92
N GLY A 70 -14.31 -7.78 13.96
CA GLY A 70 -14.02 -8.56 12.74
C GLY A 70 -12.94 -7.91 11.89
N ALA A 71 -13.02 -6.59 11.70
CA ALA A 71 -11.99 -5.82 11.00
C ALA A 71 -10.62 -5.90 11.69
N ALA A 72 -10.59 -5.86 13.03
CA ALA A 72 -9.36 -6.04 13.79
C ALA A 72 -8.76 -7.45 13.59
N ILE A 73 -9.59 -8.51 13.60
CA ILE A 73 -9.15 -9.89 13.33
C ILE A 73 -8.56 -10.00 11.91
N ILE A 74 -9.20 -9.40 10.91
CA ILE A 74 -8.68 -9.34 9.55
C ILE A 74 -7.32 -8.65 9.53
N GLY A 75 -7.18 -7.53 10.24
CA GLY A 75 -5.91 -6.81 10.39
C GLY A 75 -4.81 -7.66 11.03
N ILE A 76 -5.13 -8.42 12.10
CA ILE A 76 -4.18 -9.35 12.72
C ILE A 76 -3.71 -10.40 11.71
N ALA A 77 -4.64 -11.01 10.98
CA ALA A 77 -4.32 -12.02 9.98
C ALA A 77 -3.43 -11.44 8.87
N ALA A 78 -3.78 -10.28 8.32
CA ALA A 78 -2.98 -9.61 7.29
C ALA A 78 -1.57 -9.27 7.79
N GLY A 79 -1.46 -8.73 9.01
CA GLY A 79 -0.18 -8.35 9.62
C GLY A 79 0.75 -9.53 9.88
N LEU A 80 0.23 -10.72 10.10
CA LEU A 80 1.02 -11.95 10.24
C LEU A 80 1.33 -12.58 8.89
N LEU A 81 0.35 -12.62 7.98
CA LEU A 81 0.51 -13.24 6.66
C LEU A 81 1.52 -12.48 5.79
N LEU A 82 1.55 -11.17 5.85
CA LEU A 82 2.42 -10.36 5.01
C LEU A 82 3.91 -10.74 5.13
N PRO A 83 4.55 -10.68 6.31
CA PRO A 83 5.98 -10.99 6.40
C PRO A 83 6.29 -12.45 6.08
N ILE A 84 5.37 -13.37 6.38
CA ILE A 84 5.50 -14.78 6.04
C ILE A 84 5.45 -14.97 4.53
N SER A 85 4.50 -14.33 3.87
CA SER A 85 4.29 -14.40 2.43
C SER A 85 5.45 -13.78 1.65
N VAL A 86 5.90 -12.58 2.03
CA VAL A 86 7.05 -11.92 1.41
C VAL A 86 8.28 -12.84 1.47
N ASN A 87 8.60 -13.37 2.66
CA ASN A 87 9.72 -14.28 2.81
C ASN A 87 9.56 -15.56 1.97
N PHE A 88 8.34 -16.08 1.83
CA PHE A 88 8.07 -17.27 1.03
C PHE A 88 8.29 -17.00 -0.46
N PHE A 89 7.76 -15.90 -1.01
CA PHE A 89 7.95 -15.58 -2.42
C PHE A 89 9.41 -15.25 -2.75
N ASP A 90 10.06 -14.45 -1.93
CA ASP A 90 11.45 -14.05 -2.13
C ASP A 90 12.43 -15.21 -1.92
N SER A 91 12.40 -15.85 -0.76
CA SER A 91 13.44 -16.81 -0.37
C SER A 91 13.18 -18.23 -0.86
N VAL A 92 11.91 -18.67 -0.95
CA VAL A 92 11.56 -20.06 -1.32
C VAL A 92 11.26 -20.16 -2.82
N LEU A 93 10.36 -19.34 -3.32
CA LEU A 93 9.98 -19.36 -4.73
C LEU A 93 10.93 -18.57 -5.62
N LYS A 94 11.75 -17.68 -5.03
CA LYS A 94 12.69 -16.79 -5.73
C LYS A 94 12.01 -15.98 -6.84
N ILE A 95 10.81 -15.48 -6.51
CA ILE A 95 10.04 -14.59 -7.36
C ILE A 95 10.39 -13.17 -6.95
N ASP A 96 10.84 -12.38 -7.91
CA ASP A 96 11.16 -10.97 -7.74
C ASP A 96 9.89 -10.16 -7.50
N ASP A 97 9.68 -9.74 -6.25
CA ASP A 97 8.54 -8.92 -5.81
C ASP A 97 9.04 -7.78 -4.88
N PRO A 98 9.77 -6.79 -5.44
CA PRO A 98 10.52 -5.80 -4.66
C PRO A 98 9.67 -4.95 -3.73
N VAL A 99 8.40 -4.77 -4.05
CA VAL A 99 7.45 -4.00 -3.22
C VAL A 99 6.46 -4.87 -2.44
N GLY A 100 6.57 -6.19 -2.55
CA GLY A 100 5.67 -7.13 -1.88
C GLY A 100 4.24 -7.11 -2.44
N ALA A 101 4.05 -6.77 -3.71
CA ALA A 101 2.73 -6.64 -4.32
C ALA A 101 1.93 -7.95 -4.32
N ILE A 102 2.60 -9.08 -4.59
CA ILE A 102 1.97 -10.41 -4.55
C ILE A 102 1.46 -10.70 -3.13
N SER A 103 2.28 -10.42 -2.13
CA SER A 103 1.94 -10.66 -0.72
C SER A 103 0.84 -9.73 -0.22
N VAL A 104 0.91 -8.44 -0.53
CA VAL A 104 -0.06 -7.43 -0.10
C VAL A 104 -1.41 -7.64 -0.80
N HIS A 105 -1.42 -7.68 -2.14
CA HIS A 105 -2.67 -7.72 -2.91
C HIS A 105 -3.18 -9.13 -3.16
N GLY A 106 -2.32 -10.07 -3.57
CA GLY A 106 -2.72 -11.43 -3.87
C GLY A 106 -3.05 -12.21 -2.59
N VAL A 107 -2.09 -12.37 -1.69
CA VAL A 107 -2.25 -13.24 -0.52
C VAL A 107 -3.17 -12.60 0.53
N CYS A 108 -2.91 -11.36 0.94
CA CYS A 108 -3.74 -10.71 1.96
C CYS A 108 -5.14 -10.38 1.43
N GLY A 109 -5.30 -10.06 0.14
CA GLY A 109 -6.61 -9.85 -0.48
C GLY A 109 -7.45 -11.13 -0.53
N ALA A 110 -6.86 -12.26 -0.94
CA ALA A 110 -7.52 -13.56 -0.91
C ALA A 110 -7.90 -13.98 0.51
N ALA A 111 -6.96 -13.86 1.46
CA ALA A 111 -7.21 -14.18 2.86
C ALA A 111 -8.32 -13.32 3.46
N GLY A 112 -8.34 -12.02 3.17
CA GLY A 112 -9.37 -11.10 3.64
C GLY A 112 -10.75 -11.42 3.09
N THR A 113 -10.83 -11.79 1.82
CA THR A 113 -12.08 -12.25 1.19
C THR A 113 -12.62 -13.52 1.86
N LEU A 114 -11.74 -14.49 2.12
CA LEU A 114 -12.14 -15.70 2.86
C LEU A 114 -12.57 -15.39 4.30
N LEU A 115 -11.83 -14.51 4.99
CA LEU A 115 -12.19 -14.07 6.35
C LEU A 115 -13.52 -13.31 6.38
N THR A 116 -13.86 -12.58 5.34
CA THR A 116 -15.20 -11.97 5.21
C THR A 116 -16.29 -13.04 5.21
N GLY A 117 -16.09 -14.14 4.50
CA GLY A 117 -17.02 -15.27 4.52
C GLY A 117 -17.23 -15.90 5.91
N LEU A 118 -16.22 -15.77 6.78
CA LEU A 118 -16.30 -16.25 8.17
C LEU A 118 -16.88 -15.21 9.13
N LEU A 119 -16.52 -13.93 8.97
CA LEU A 119 -16.69 -12.84 9.94
C LEU A 119 -17.81 -11.84 9.57
N ALA A 120 -18.48 -12.00 8.42
CA ALA A 120 -19.60 -11.13 8.06
C ALA A 120 -20.73 -11.27 9.10
N VAL A 121 -21.27 -10.13 9.55
CA VAL A 121 -22.35 -10.09 10.55
C VAL A 121 -23.59 -10.77 10.00
N ASP A 122 -23.90 -10.52 8.73
CA ASP A 122 -24.98 -11.18 8.01
C ASP A 122 -24.43 -12.32 7.15
N GLY A 123 -24.77 -13.54 7.47
CA GLY A 123 -24.45 -14.74 6.70
C GLY A 123 -23.03 -15.32 6.89
N GLY A 124 -22.21 -14.73 7.75
CA GLY A 124 -20.90 -15.30 8.08
C GLY A 124 -21.00 -16.56 8.95
N VAL A 125 -20.03 -17.46 8.80
CA VAL A 125 -20.03 -18.75 9.52
C VAL A 125 -20.11 -18.55 11.04
N PHE A 126 -19.35 -17.62 11.59
CA PHE A 126 -19.30 -17.37 13.03
C PHE A 126 -20.56 -16.67 13.58
N TYR A 127 -21.39 -16.12 12.71
CA TYR A 127 -22.66 -15.48 13.04
C TYR A 127 -23.87 -16.38 12.71
N GLY A 128 -23.64 -17.68 12.44
CA GLY A 128 -24.70 -18.65 12.22
C GLY A 128 -25.24 -18.73 10.79
N GLY A 129 -24.63 -18.06 9.83
CA GLY A 129 -25.05 -18.08 8.42
C GLY A 129 -24.70 -19.35 7.64
N GLY A 130 -24.04 -20.33 8.29
CA GLY A 130 -23.61 -21.56 7.64
C GLY A 130 -22.47 -21.36 6.66
N PHE A 131 -22.14 -22.42 5.92
CA PHE A 131 -20.97 -22.40 5.02
C PHE A 131 -21.24 -21.91 3.59
N HIS A 132 -22.48 -21.57 3.27
CA HIS A 132 -22.84 -21.16 1.90
C HIS A 132 -22.10 -19.91 1.48
N PHE A 133 -22.16 -18.85 2.29
CA PHE A 133 -21.47 -17.58 1.98
C PHE A 133 -19.96 -17.75 1.90
N PHE A 134 -19.36 -18.49 2.82
CA PHE A 134 -17.94 -18.82 2.79
C PHE A 134 -17.56 -19.59 1.50
N GLY A 135 -18.38 -20.57 1.09
CA GLY A 135 -18.17 -21.31 -0.16
C GLY A 135 -18.20 -20.42 -1.40
N VAL A 136 -19.09 -19.42 -1.43
CA VAL A 136 -19.14 -18.42 -2.50
C VAL A 136 -17.86 -17.58 -2.52
N GLN A 137 -17.35 -17.17 -1.36
CA GLN A 137 -16.07 -16.44 -1.29
C GLN A 137 -14.88 -17.29 -1.79
N CYS A 138 -14.83 -18.57 -1.41
CA CYS A 138 -13.83 -19.50 -1.92
C CYS A 138 -13.87 -19.63 -3.44
N LEU A 139 -15.07 -19.77 -4.01
CA LEU A 139 -15.25 -19.87 -5.46
C LEU A 139 -14.83 -18.57 -6.15
N GLY A 140 -15.20 -17.41 -5.58
CA GLY A 140 -14.82 -16.09 -6.10
C GLY A 140 -13.31 -15.90 -6.13
N VAL A 141 -12.62 -16.22 -5.04
CA VAL A 141 -11.15 -16.16 -4.96
C VAL A 141 -10.50 -17.09 -5.99
N ALA A 142 -10.97 -18.34 -6.09
CA ALA A 142 -10.43 -19.31 -7.06
C ALA A 142 -10.65 -18.85 -8.51
N ALA A 143 -11.85 -18.38 -8.85
CA ALA A 143 -12.17 -17.89 -10.19
C ALA A 143 -11.30 -16.68 -10.58
N THR A 144 -11.17 -15.70 -9.66
CA THR A 144 -10.33 -14.51 -9.87
C THR A 144 -8.86 -14.89 -10.03
N ALA A 145 -8.35 -15.80 -9.19
CA ALA A 145 -6.97 -16.27 -9.26
C ALA A 145 -6.68 -16.94 -10.63
N VAL A 146 -7.53 -17.87 -11.05
CA VAL A 146 -7.38 -18.54 -12.36
C VAL A 146 -7.43 -17.53 -13.51
N TRP A 147 -8.41 -16.64 -13.50
CA TRP A 147 -8.54 -15.61 -14.52
C TRP A 147 -7.29 -14.73 -14.60
N THR A 148 -6.85 -14.21 -13.46
CA THR A 148 -5.69 -13.31 -13.39
C THR A 148 -4.41 -14.02 -13.84
N ILE A 149 -4.13 -15.22 -13.33
CA ILE A 149 -2.93 -15.98 -13.71
C ILE A 149 -2.90 -16.22 -15.22
N VAL A 150 -4.00 -16.68 -15.80
CA VAL A 150 -4.06 -16.97 -17.23
C VAL A 150 -3.88 -15.70 -18.07
N THR A 151 -4.66 -14.66 -17.80
CA THR A 151 -4.63 -13.43 -18.60
C THR A 151 -3.30 -12.69 -18.49
N ILE A 152 -2.76 -12.55 -17.28
CA ILE A 152 -1.49 -11.85 -17.07
C ILE A 152 -0.31 -12.65 -17.62
N THR A 153 -0.33 -13.98 -17.53
CA THR A 153 0.70 -14.81 -18.16
C THR A 153 0.73 -14.59 -19.68
N ILE A 154 -0.45 -14.56 -20.33
CA ILE A 154 -0.53 -14.28 -21.77
C ILE A 154 0.04 -12.90 -22.07
N VAL A 155 -0.38 -11.87 -21.35
CA VAL A 155 0.08 -10.48 -21.55
C VAL A 155 1.60 -10.40 -21.40
N PHE A 156 2.16 -10.94 -20.32
CA PHE A 156 3.61 -10.90 -20.11
C PHE A 156 4.40 -11.71 -21.14
N GLN A 157 3.86 -12.84 -21.62
CA GLN A 157 4.52 -13.57 -22.71
C GLN A 157 4.53 -12.77 -24.02
N VAL A 158 3.42 -12.10 -24.33
CA VAL A 158 3.38 -11.20 -25.51
C VAL A 158 4.40 -10.07 -25.38
N LEU A 159 4.43 -9.37 -24.23
CA LEU A 159 5.37 -8.28 -23.97
C LEU A 159 6.83 -8.76 -24.04
N LYS A 160 7.12 -9.92 -23.45
CA LYS A 160 8.47 -10.51 -23.47
C LYS A 160 8.99 -10.75 -24.87
N HIS A 161 8.12 -11.16 -25.81
CA HIS A 161 8.51 -11.48 -27.17
C HIS A 161 8.41 -10.30 -28.14
N THR A 162 7.82 -9.18 -27.73
CA THR A 162 7.67 -7.98 -28.57
C THR A 162 8.59 -6.84 -28.16
N ILE A 163 8.37 -6.31 -26.96
CA ILE A 163 9.04 -5.12 -26.45
C ILE A 163 10.22 -5.48 -25.53
N GLY A 164 10.15 -6.65 -24.89
CA GLY A 164 11.03 -7.03 -23.80
C GLY A 164 10.43 -6.64 -22.44
N LEU A 165 10.86 -7.33 -21.37
CA LEU A 165 10.41 -7.07 -19.99
C LEU A 165 11.50 -6.55 -19.07
N ARG A 166 12.76 -6.65 -19.51
CA ARG A 166 13.92 -6.22 -18.70
C ARG A 166 14.80 -5.30 -19.51
N VAL A 167 15.38 -4.35 -18.84
CA VAL A 167 16.46 -3.52 -19.38
C VAL A 167 17.72 -4.34 -19.56
N SER A 168 18.73 -3.78 -20.23
CA SER A 168 20.01 -4.45 -20.37
C SER A 168 20.69 -4.66 -19.01
N PRO A 169 21.51 -5.72 -18.82
CA PRO A 169 22.24 -5.92 -17.57
C PRO A 169 23.12 -4.72 -17.17
N GLU A 170 23.62 -3.99 -18.14
CA GLU A 170 24.44 -2.80 -17.91
C GLU A 170 23.62 -1.63 -17.34
N GLU A 171 22.38 -1.45 -17.81
CA GLU A 171 21.46 -0.45 -17.28
C GLU A 171 20.95 -0.84 -15.89
N GLU A 172 20.69 -2.14 -15.66
CA GLU A 172 20.27 -2.65 -14.36
C GLU A 172 21.32 -2.41 -13.28
N VAL A 173 22.61 -2.56 -13.62
CA VAL A 173 23.73 -2.30 -12.72
C VAL A 173 23.93 -0.80 -12.48
N LYS A 174 23.78 0.03 -13.51
CA LYS A 174 23.90 1.50 -13.38
C LYS A 174 22.73 2.14 -12.63
N GLY A 175 21.60 1.47 -12.58
CA GLY A 175 20.34 1.99 -12.07
C GLY A 175 19.52 2.71 -13.14
N LEU A 176 18.20 2.68 -12.97
CA LEU A 176 17.24 3.17 -13.96
C LEU A 176 16.92 4.66 -13.81
N ASP A 177 17.38 5.30 -12.75
CA ASP A 177 17.07 6.70 -12.46
C ASP A 177 17.49 7.64 -13.59
N ILE A 178 18.68 7.39 -14.18
CA ILE A 178 19.20 8.22 -15.27
C ILE A 178 18.48 7.90 -16.58
N THR A 179 18.33 6.62 -16.90
CA THR A 179 17.83 6.18 -18.21
C THR A 179 16.33 6.36 -18.37
N GLU A 180 15.57 6.14 -17.31
CA GLU A 180 14.10 6.23 -17.37
C GLU A 180 13.55 7.56 -16.84
N HIS A 181 14.20 8.16 -15.85
CA HIS A 181 13.68 9.36 -15.19
C HIS A 181 14.54 10.61 -15.43
N GLY A 182 15.70 10.47 -16.06
CA GLY A 182 16.63 11.59 -16.27
C GLY A 182 17.20 12.17 -14.97
N LEU A 183 17.13 11.42 -13.88
CA LEU A 183 17.59 11.83 -12.56
C LEU A 183 19.03 11.33 -12.35
N PRO A 184 20.01 12.19 -12.06
CA PRO A 184 21.38 11.75 -11.82
C PRO A 184 21.52 10.85 -10.59
N THR A 185 20.60 10.96 -9.63
CA THR A 185 20.42 10.05 -8.48
C THR A 185 19.07 10.32 -7.82
N ALA A 186 18.34 9.27 -7.46
CA ALA A 186 17.09 9.39 -6.70
C ALA A 186 17.35 9.67 -5.21
N TYR A 187 18.55 9.34 -4.72
CA TYR A 187 18.94 9.47 -3.32
C TYR A 187 20.22 10.28 -3.22
N GLY A 188 20.09 11.60 -3.09
CA GLY A 188 21.25 12.49 -2.90
C GLY A 188 22.11 12.02 -1.72
N GLY A 189 23.36 11.65 -2.01
CA GLY A 189 24.34 11.22 -1.01
C GLY A 189 24.64 9.72 -0.94
N PHE A 190 23.93 8.86 -1.65
CA PHE A 190 24.30 7.46 -1.85
C PHE A 190 24.83 7.27 -3.27
N ALA A 191 26.11 7.57 -3.48
CA ALA A 191 26.82 7.11 -4.65
C ALA A 191 27.34 5.71 -4.37
N PHE A 192 26.75 4.70 -5.00
CA PHE A 192 27.43 3.41 -5.13
C PHE A 192 28.57 3.64 -6.12
N ALA A 193 29.80 3.79 -5.61
CA ALA A 193 30.98 3.74 -6.46
C ALA A 193 31.11 2.29 -6.92
N TYR A 194 30.67 2.02 -8.14
CA TYR A 194 30.96 0.76 -8.80
C TYR A 194 32.42 0.80 -9.21
N ASP A 195 33.25 0.00 -8.58
CA ASP A 195 34.61 -0.22 -9.02
C ASP A 195 34.57 -1.27 -10.14
N ASP A 196 35.06 -0.91 -11.34
CA ASP A 196 35.14 -1.78 -12.52
C ASP A 196 36.17 -2.93 -12.33
N THR A 197 36.39 -3.38 -11.10
CA THR A 197 37.23 -4.55 -10.84
C THR A 197 36.51 -5.84 -11.20
N PRO A 198 37.21 -6.85 -11.76
CA PRO A 198 36.61 -8.08 -12.27
C PRO A 198 35.88 -8.94 -11.24
N ASP A 199 35.99 -8.63 -9.97
CA ASP A 199 35.49 -9.45 -8.87
C ASP A 199 34.12 -8.99 -8.30
N GLY A 200 33.47 -7.96 -8.87
CA GLY A 200 32.04 -7.67 -8.63
C GLY A 200 31.65 -7.36 -7.17
N ALA A 201 32.59 -7.07 -6.29
CA ALA A 201 32.29 -6.73 -4.90
C ALA A 201 31.96 -5.24 -4.79
N ALA A 202 30.73 -4.90 -4.46
CA ALA A 202 30.32 -3.54 -4.11
C ALA A 202 31.12 -3.08 -2.88
N VAL A 203 32.15 -2.28 -3.09
CA VAL A 203 32.90 -1.65 -2.00
C VAL A 203 32.17 -0.38 -1.60
N LEU A 204 31.56 -0.38 -0.43
CA LEU A 204 31.10 0.84 0.24
C LEU A 204 32.34 1.70 0.51
N ASN A 205 32.55 2.74 -0.29
CA ASN A 205 33.63 3.69 -0.06
C ASN A 205 33.16 4.80 0.89
N PRO A 206 33.51 4.78 2.19
CA PRO A 206 33.11 5.79 3.16
C PRO A 206 33.85 7.15 2.96
N ALA A 207 34.72 7.26 1.96
CA ALA A 207 35.56 8.42 1.72
C ALA A 207 35.18 9.21 0.44
N ALA A 208 34.01 8.99 -0.15
CA ALA A 208 33.54 9.91 -1.17
C ALA A 208 33.35 11.30 -0.53
N PRO A 209 34.00 12.37 -1.04
CA PRO A 209 33.79 13.70 -0.48
C PRO A 209 32.30 14.01 -0.55
N ALA A 210 31.72 14.43 0.59
CA ALA A 210 30.34 14.88 0.64
C ALA A 210 30.08 15.80 -0.55
N ALA A 211 29.16 15.42 -1.41
CA ALA A 211 28.77 16.28 -2.53
C ALA A 211 28.50 17.67 -1.96
N ALA A 212 29.10 18.68 -2.58
CA ALA A 212 28.87 20.07 -2.16
C ALA A 212 27.37 20.28 -2.01
N PRO A 213 26.93 20.96 -0.92
CA PRO A 213 25.50 21.18 -0.70
C PRO A 213 24.95 21.80 -1.99
N VAL A 214 23.98 21.10 -2.60
CA VAL A 214 23.22 21.65 -3.71
C VAL A 214 22.66 22.96 -3.20
N PRO A 215 22.93 24.11 -3.87
CA PRO A 215 22.39 25.38 -3.43
C PRO A 215 20.87 25.18 -3.32
N VAL A 216 20.36 25.38 -2.10
CA VAL A 216 18.92 25.39 -1.87
C VAL A 216 18.38 26.45 -2.80
N GLN A 217 17.73 26.02 -3.87
CA GLN A 217 17.06 26.93 -4.78
C GLN A 217 16.06 27.68 -3.93
N GLU A 218 16.32 28.95 -3.71
CA GLU A 218 15.43 29.82 -2.92
C GLU A 218 14.02 29.57 -3.44
N ALA A 219 13.12 29.17 -2.54
CA ALA A 219 11.74 28.87 -2.91
C ALA A 219 11.20 30.10 -3.66
N VAL A 220 10.87 29.92 -4.92
CA VAL A 220 10.21 30.94 -5.71
C VAL A 220 9.01 31.42 -4.88
N PRO A 221 8.91 32.70 -4.55
CA PRO A 221 7.76 33.18 -3.78
C PRO A 221 6.50 32.79 -4.53
N VAL A 222 5.66 31.99 -3.88
CA VAL A 222 4.33 31.70 -4.40
C VAL A 222 3.58 33.02 -4.37
N GLU A 223 3.44 33.66 -5.53
CA GLU A 223 2.61 34.84 -5.70
C GLU A 223 1.18 34.39 -5.39
N VAL A 224 0.70 34.79 -4.22
CA VAL A 224 -0.68 34.53 -3.82
C VAL A 224 -1.54 35.42 -4.74
N VAL A 225 -2.08 34.80 -5.80
CA VAL A 225 -3.07 35.44 -6.64
C VAL A 225 -4.32 35.65 -5.77
N THR A 226 -4.43 36.82 -5.19
CA THR A 226 -5.66 37.26 -4.53
C THR A 226 -6.71 37.47 -5.64
N ALA A 227 -7.70 36.57 -5.66
CA ALA A 227 -8.87 36.79 -6.52
C ALA A 227 -9.49 38.16 -6.20
N PRO A 228 -9.91 38.91 -7.22
CA PRO A 228 -10.56 40.21 -7.01
C PRO A 228 -11.83 40.04 -6.17
N ALA A 229 -12.04 40.96 -5.24
CA ALA A 229 -13.10 40.91 -4.24
C ALA A 229 -14.55 40.90 -4.81
N ASP A 230 -14.70 41.04 -6.09
CA ASP A 230 -16.01 41.20 -6.75
C ASP A 230 -16.65 39.88 -7.20
N ALA A 231 -15.99 38.72 -7.00
CA ALA A 231 -16.51 37.42 -7.44
C ALA A 231 -17.31 36.65 -6.37
N VAL A 232 -17.56 37.20 -5.20
CA VAL A 232 -18.23 36.50 -4.05
C VAL A 232 -19.66 37.02 -3.82
N SER A 233 -20.34 37.52 -4.82
CA SER A 233 -21.69 38.04 -4.68
C SER A 233 -22.75 37.25 -5.46
N ALA A 234 -22.77 35.95 -5.38
CA ALA A 234 -23.89 35.16 -5.88
C ALA A 234 -23.98 33.76 -5.25
N SER A 235 -24.27 33.67 -3.95
CA SER A 235 -24.93 32.49 -3.37
C SER A 235 -25.52 32.85 -2.00
N PRO A 236 -26.83 32.70 -1.81
CA PRO A 236 -27.46 33.02 -0.52
C PRO A 236 -27.30 31.82 0.43
N GLY A 237 -26.70 32.06 1.59
CA GLY A 237 -27.00 31.24 2.78
C GLY A 237 -25.92 30.41 3.41
N VAL A 238 -24.69 30.90 3.59
CA VAL A 238 -23.80 30.32 4.62
C VAL A 238 -23.20 31.43 5.48
N LYS A 239 -23.66 31.58 6.73
CA LYS A 239 -23.05 32.45 7.73
C LYS A 239 -21.79 31.76 8.24
N MET A 240 -20.62 32.26 7.86
CA MET A 240 -19.36 31.88 8.52
C MET A 240 -19.17 32.73 9.79
N THR A 241 -19.09 32.05 10.94
CA THR A 241 -18.68 32.65 12.21
C THR A 241 -17.18 32.84 12.18
N LYS A 242 -16.71 34.09 12.34
CA LYS A 242 -15.29 34.41 12.52
C LYS A 242 -14.77 33.76 13.81
N VAL A 243 -13.74 32.94 13.69
CA VAL A 243 -12.94 32.51 14.84
C VAL A 243 -11.77 33.48 14.96
N ASP A 244 -11.79 34.32 15.98
CA ASP A 244 -10.66 35.18 16.38
C ASP A 244 -9.60 34.28 17.03
N ILE A 245 -8.44 34.16 16.40
CA ILE A 245 -7.25 33.54 17.01
C ILE A 245 -6.43 34.70 17.64
N ASP A 246 -6.63 34.89 18.93
CA ASP A 246 -5.86 35.83 19.71
C ASP A 246 -4.45 35.28 19.92
N ARG A 247 -3.44 35.95 19.34
CA ARG A 247 -2.01 35.75 19.62
C ARG A 247 -1.66 36.55 20.86
N LYS A 248 -1.36 35.90 21.96
CA LYS A 248 -0.57 36.49 23.02
C LYS A 248 0.57 35.59 23.47
N SER A 249 1.77 36.15 23.28
CA SER A 249 3.08 35.93 23.96
C SER A 249 3.53 34.50 24.16
#